data_01129eb52a57c580ebb2b9d103406474
#
_entry.id   01129eb52a57c580ebb2b9d103406474
#
_cell.length_a   1.000
_cell.length_b   1.000
_cell.length_c   1.000
_cell.angle_alpha   90.00
_cell.angle_beta   90.00
_cell.angle_gamma   90.00
#
_symmetry.space_group_name_H-M   'P 1'
#
loop_
_entity.id
_entity.type
_entity.pdbx_description
1 polymer ?
#
loop_
_entity_poly.entity_id
_entity_poly.type
_entity_poly.pdbx_seq_one_letter_code
_entity_poly.pdbx_strand_id
1 'polypeptide(L)'
;MKDRTPVLYALKKVAYDKAEFHVAIEKTEQFYNLSKDDKKALFIDVHGVLKHQYILKLEIDTIFPEYAMNDDSSMLLSIALFEMRRAKSEEERTNILNEIVETFKERGISLNDETIKKLIDESKIRFVIPDKYKENPFVYNSFVFNTPSWVIEQYVKSFGNDKALEILKSNLTSPNIFLSVNTRKSSIDEYKDDDRFECISSINTGYEHGGSLMMRKLSRASSVEEVVDGKLFAQDLSYSKALDALPLMQYYKAIHIGAKTGTTSSSLADRLSNLDGSVIVPIEDEKNLARAKGMYKRLGLTNVQAYKSSLEMIKVDQTFDSFDISVVTPKSTHLGQMRRRPDVSALFSIDQLQYLNKNQLNMLTEASYFPRVGGLVEYIVPSCLRQEGPDIIEKFINDSKNVNKYKLVTQKTILPIIDENNKYASDGLYYAILVRVK
;
A
#
# COMPACT_ATOMS: atom_id res chain seq x y z
N MET A 1 -0.55 -14.97 21.30
CA MET A 1 -1.15 -13.93 22.19
C MET A 1 -2.35 -14.56 22.86
N LYS A 2 -2.43 -14.54 24.20
CA LYS A 2 -3.52 -15.22 24.92
C LYS A 2 -4.85 -14.46 24.85
N ASP A 3 -4.82 -13.16 25.01
CA ASP A 3 -5.98 -12.27 24.89
C ASP A 3 -6.11 -11.75 23.44
N ARG A 4 -7.32 -11.86 22.84
CA ARG A 4 -7.62 -11.40 21.46
C ARG A 4 -8.18 -9.97 21.43
N THR A 5 -8.33 -9.34 22.58
CA THR A 5 -8.81 -7.95 22.68
C THR A 5 -7.97 -6.98 21.83
N PRO A 6 -6.62 -7.05 21.79
CA PRO A 6 -5.83 -6.20 20.90
C PRO A 6 -6.11 -6.45 19.40
N VAL A 7 -6.33 -7.70 18.99
CA VAL A 7 -6.66 -8.02 17.57
C VAL A 7 -8.01 -7.41 17.21
N LEU A 8 -9.02 -7.63 18.06
CA LEU A 8 -10.35 -7.05 17.88
C LEU A 8 -10.30 -5.52 17.85
N TYR A 9 -9.52 -4.89 18.72
CA TYR A 9 -9.35 -3.43 18.74
C TYR A 9 -8.75 -2.92 17.43
N ALA A 10 -7.72 -3.57 16.90
CA ALA A 10 -7.11 -3.20 15.64
C ALA A 10 -8.09 -3.36 14.45
N LEU A 11 -8.83 -4.47 14.40
CA LEU A 11 -9.86 -4.70 13.36
C LEU A 11 -10.97 -3.62 13.42
N LYS A 12 -11.43 -3.24 14.63
CA LYS A 12 -12.39 -2.15 14.80
C LYS A 12 -11.85 -0.80 14.34
N LYS A 13 -10.57 -0.51 14.55
CA LYS A 13 -9.92 0.70 14.03
C LYS A 13 -9.96 0.75 12.50
N VAL A 14 -9.74 -0.37 11.82
CA VAL A 14 -9.85 -0.44 10.35
C VAL A 14 -11.31 -0.30 9.91
N ALA A 15 -12.23 -1.04 10.52
CA ALA A 15 -13.62 -1.12 10.10
C ALA A 15 -14.39 0.20 10.32
N TYR A 16 -14.25 0.81 11.50
CA TYR A 16 -15.06 1.97 11.92
C TYR A 16 -14.32 3.29 11.80
N ASP A 17 -13.07 3.37 12.30
CA ASP A 17 -12.30 4.60 12.23
C ASP A 17 -11.68 4.80 10.83
N LYS A 18 -11.84 3.85 9.91
CA LYS A 18 -11.21 3.85 8.58
C LYS A 18 -9.71 4.06 8.65
N ALA A 19 -9.08 3.58 9.71
CA ALA A 19 -7.64 3.66 9.90
C ALA A 19 -6.92 2.72 8.91
N GLU A 20 -5.84 3.19 8.32
CA GLU A 20 -4.96 2.34 7.52
C GLU A 20 -4.37 1.23 8.41
N PHE A 21 -4.20 0.02 7.85
CA PHE A 21 -3.75 -1.18 8.56
C PHE A 21 -2.55 -0.94 9.49
N HIS A 22 -1.49 -0.34 8.97
CA HIS A 22 -0.28 -0.09 9.76
C HIS A 22 -0.49 0.94 10.89
N VAL A 23 -1.40 1.91 10.69
CA VAL A 23 -1.78 2.88 11.73
C VAL A 23 -2.59 2.21 12.83
N ALA A 24 -3.51 1.29 12.45
CA ALA A 24 -4.27 0.50 13.40
C ALA A 24 -3.35 -0.39 14.26
N ILE A 25 -2.38 -1.07 13.62
CA ILE A 25 -1.37 -1.87 14.33
C ILE A 25 -0.55 -1.02 15.28
N GLU A 26 0.06 0.09 14.80
CA GLU A 26 0.89 0.98 15.62
C GLU A 26 0.14 1.50 16.86
N LYS A 27 -1.09 1.99 16.68
CA LYS A 27 -1.93 2.48 17.78
C LYS A 27 -2.26 1.38 18.79
N THR A 28 -2.52 0.16 18.31
CA THR A 28 -2.82 -0.99 19.17
C THR A 28 -1.59 -1.41 19.97
N GLU A 29 -0.42 -1.51 19.33
CA GLU A 29 0.84 -1.85 19.98
C GLU A 29 1.18 -0.87 21.12
N GLN A 30 0.93 0.43 20.88
CA GLN A 30 1.16 1.48 21.88
C GLN A 30 0.13 1.44 23.01
N PHE A 31 -1.15 1.26 22.68
CA PHE A 31 -2.23 1.28 23.67
C PHE A 31 -2.14 0.12 24.68
N TYR A 32 -1.84 -1.09 24.17
CA TYR A 32 -1.72 -2.30 25.00
C TYR A 32 -0.31 -2.59 25.50
N ASN A 33 0.69 -1.76 25.13
CA ASN A 33 2.10 -1.95 25.48
C ASN A 33 2.59 -3.39 25.21
N LEU A 34 2.34 -3.89 23.99
CA LEU A 34 2.54 -5.28 23.63
C LEU A 34 4.02 -5.70 23.61
N SER A 35 4.28 -6.94 24.04
CA SER A 35 5.59 -7.59 23.90
C SER A 35 5.98 -7.76 22.43
N LYS A 36 7.26 -8.06 22.16
CA LYS A 36 7.76 -8.29 20.80
C LYS A 36 7.03 -9.43 20.08
N ASP A 37 6.75 -10.51 20.79
CA ASP A 37 6.05 -11.68 20.24
C ASP A 37 4.57 -11.39 20.01
N ASP A 38 3.90 -10.69 20.93
CA ASP A 38 2.51 -10.27 20.76
C ASP A 38 2.34 -9.27 19.60
N LYS A 39 3.29 -8.36 19.38
CA LYS A 39 3.30 -7.49 18.19
C LYS A 39 3.35 -8.27 16.89
N LYS A 40 4.13 -9.36 16.86
CA LYS A 40 4.21 -10.25 15.71
C LYS A 40 2.89 -11.00 15.50
N ALA A 41 2.31 -11.54 16.57
CA ALA A 41 1.01 -12.21 16.52
C ALA A 41 -0.09 -11.24 16.08
N LEU A 42 -0.21 -10.07 16.70
CA LEU A 42 -1.16 -9.02 16.29
C LEU A 42 -1.08 -8.73 14.79
N PHE A 43 0.13 -8.51 14.27
CA PHE A 43 0.31 -8.23 12.84
C PHE A 43 -0.22 -9.38 11.97
N ILE A 44 0.12 -10.62 12.31
CA ILE A 44 -0.28 -11.81 11.54
C ILE A 44 -1.79 -11.99 11.56
N ASP A 45 -2.42 -11.86 12.73
CA ASP A 45 -3.83 -12.15 12.90
C ASP A 45 -4.71 -11.06 12.27
N VAL A 46 -4.39 -9.78 12.50
CA VAL A 46 -5.12 -8.67 11.87
C VAL A 46 -4.96 -8.70 10.35
N HIS A 47 -3.72 -8.87 9.85
CA HIS A 47 -3.48 -8.98 8.42
C HIS A 47 -4.24 -10.16 7.80
N GLY A 48 -4.21 -11.31 8.47
CA GLY A 48 -4.85 -12.53 8.00
C GLY A 48 -6.37 -12.44 7.97
N VAL A 49 -6.98 -11.91 9.04
CA VAL A 49 -8.44 -11.70 9.08
C VAL A 49 -8.87 -10.71 8.00
N LEU A 50 -8.18 -9.56 7.86
CA LEU A 50 -8.49 -8.59 6.80
C LEU A 50 -8.32 -9.18 5.40
N LYS A 51 -7.32 -10.05 5.19
CA LYS A 51 -7.07 -10.71 3.91
C LYS A 51 -8.14 -11.75 3.53
N HIS A 52 -8.97 -12.16 4.47
CA HIS A 52 -10.05 -13.14 4.28
C HIS A 52 -11.42 -12.61 4.72
N GLN A 53 -11.56 -11.29 4.94
CA GLN A 53 -12.72 -10.70 5.59
C GLN A 53 -14.06 -11.00 4.89
N TYR A 54 -14.09 -11.04 3.55
CA TYR A 54 -15.33 -11.29 2.79
C TYR A 54 -15.81 -12.71 2.97
N ILE A 55 -14.90 -13.68 2.85
CA ILE A 55 -15.27 -15.10 3.00
C ILE A 55 -15.58 -15.45 4.46
N LEU A 56 -14.82 -14.90 5.43
CA LEU A 56 -15.08 -15.09 6.85
C LEU A 56 -16.43 -14.50 7.26
N LYS A 57 -16.74 -13.29 6.78
CA LYS A 57 -18.05 -12.67 7.05
C LYS A 57 -19.19 -13.50 6.48
N LEU A 58 -19.08 -13.96 5.23
CA LEU A 58 -20.08 -14.82 4.61
C LEU A 58 -20.28 -16.13 5.38
N GLU A 59 -19.20 -16.73 5.82
CA GLU A 59 -19.24 -17.96 6.62
C GLU A 59 -19.95 -17.75 7.95
N ILE A 60 -19.61 -16.67 8.67
CA ILE A 60 -20.27 -16.34 9.93
C ILE A 60 -21.75 -16.05 9.72
N ASP A 61 -22.12 -15.28 8.71
CA ASP A 61 -23.52 -15.00 8.37
C ASP A 61 -24.31 -16.27 8.03
N THR A 62 -23.63 -17.29 7.52
CA THR A 62 -24.26 -18.56 7.10
C THR A 62 -24.32 -19.59 8.23
N ILE A 63 -23.24 -19.76 9.00
CA ILE A 63 -23.08 -20.82 9.99
C ILE A 63 -23.44 -20.37 11.41
N PHE A 64 -23.21 -19.07 11.72
CA PHE A 64 -23.39 -18.49 13.05
C PHE A 64 -24.30 -17.26 13.03
N PRO A 65 -25.50 -17.33 12.41
CA PRO A 65 -26.36 -16.17 12.19
C PRO A 65 -26.73 -15.42 13.49
N GLU A 66 -26.82 -16.10 14.62
CA GLU A 66 -27.11 -15.53 15.93
C GLU A 66 -26.02 -14.58 16.44
N TYR A 67 -24.77 -14.74 15.99
CA TYR A 67 -23.63 -13.89 16.33
C TYR A 67 -23.29 -12.88 15.24
N ALA A 68 -23.84 -13.04 14.03
CA ALA A 68 -23.52 -12.23 12.87
C ALA A 68 -23.95 -10.76 13.01
N MET A 69 -25.01 -10.50 13.80
CA MET A 69 -25.56 -9.16 14.02
C MET A 69 -24.80 -8.37 15.08
N ASN A 70 -23.98 -9.02 15.90
CA ASN A 70 -23.11 -8.36 16.86
C ASN A 70 -21.69 -8.29 16.31
N ASP A 71 -21.19 -7.07 16.07
CA ASP A 71 -19.89 -6.85 15.43
C ASP A 71 -18.72 -7.45 16.21
N ASP A 72 -18.71 -7.36 17.53
CA ASP A 72 -17.66 -7.95 18.37
C ASP A 72 -17.66 -9.48 18.25
N SER A 73 -18.84 -10.10 18.29
CA SER A 73 -18.98 -11.55 18.13
C SER A 73 -18.54 -12.00 16.72
N SER A 74 -18.99 -11.31 15.68
CA SER A 74 -18.64 -11.61 14.31
C SER A 74 -17.13 -11.49 14.06
N MET A 75 -16.50 -10.44 14.58
CA MET A 75 -15.04 -10.26 14.47
C MET A 75 -14.25 -11.29 15.28
N LEU A 76 -14.69 -11.63 16.49
CA LEU A 76 -14.06 -12.67 17.33
C LEU A 76 -14.17 -14.05 16.67
N LEU A 77 -15.32 -14.41 16.09
CA LEU A 77 -15.47 -15.65 15.32
C LEU A 77 -14.56 -15.66 14.07
N SER A 78 -14.39 -14.50 13.41
CA SER A 78 -13.45 -14.37 12.28
C SER A 78 -12.01 -14.64 12.72
N ILE A 79 -11.61 -14.11 13.87
CA ILE A 79 -10.29 -14.35 14.48
C ILE A 79 -10.14 -15.84 14.81
N ALA A 80 -11.16 -16.44 15.45
CA ALA A 80 -11.19 -17.85 15.82
C ALA A 80 -10.98 -18.76 14.62
N LEU A 81 -11.81 -18.63 13.59
CA LEU A 81 -11.73 -19.44 12.38
C LEU A 81 -10.36 -19.27 11.69
N PHE A 82 -9.87 -18.04 11.59
CA PHE A 82 -8.56 -17.78 10.98
C PHE A 82 -7.41 -18.44 11.72
N GLU A 83 -7.35 -18.30 13.06
CA GLU A 83 -6.28 -18.87 13.88
C GLU A 83 -6.37 -20.40 13.96
N MET A 84 -7.57 -20.95 14.23
CA MET A 84 -7.79 -22.39 14.38
C MET A 84 -7.49 -23.16 13.08
N ARG A 85 -7.76 -22.57 11.90
CA ARG A 85 -7.39 -23.16 10.59
C ARG A 85 -5.89 -23.22 10.36
N ARG A 86 -5.12 -22.38 11.04
CA ARG A 86 -3.66 -22.33 10.95
C ARG A 86 -2.95 -23.16 12.01
N ALA A 87 -3.68 -23.67 12.98
CA ALA A 87 -3.14 -24.53 14.03
C ALA A 87 -2.49 -25.78 13.42
N LYS A 88 -1.28 -26.11 13.89
CA LYS A 88 -0.48 -27.24 13.40
C LYS A 88 -0.84 -28.56 14.07
N SER A 89 -1.56 -28.52 15.19
CA SER A 89 -2.02 -29.70 15.94
C SER A 89 -3.39 -29.46 16.55
N GLU A 90 -4.07 -30.56 16.93
CA GLU A 90 -5.34 -30.49 17.68
C GLU A 90 -5.16 -29.84 19.05
N GLU A 91 -4.03 -30.06 19.71
CA GLU A 91 -3.70 -29.41 20.97
C GLU A 91 -3.62 -27.88 20.82
N GLU A 92 -2.90 -27.40 19.79
CA GLU A 92 -2.80 -25.96 19.49
C GLU A 92 -4.19 -25.38 19.17
N ARG A 93 -5.02 -26.11 18.39
CA ARG A 93 -6.38 -25.68 18.07
C ARG A 93 -7.27 -25.58 19.30
N THR A 94 -7.16 -26.53 20.23
CA THR A 94 -7.90 -26.55 21.48
C THR A 94 -7.46 -25.39 22.38
N ASN A 95 -6.17 -25.10 22.45
CA ASN A 95 -5.66 -23.97 23.23
C ASN A 95 -6.17 -22.63 22.68
N ILE A 96 -6.15 -22.43 21.34
CA ILE A 96 -6.70 -21.26 20.67
C ILE A 96 -8.20 -21.11 21.01
N LEU A 97 -8.98 -22.20 20.92
CA LEU A 97 -10.40 -22.20 21.24
C LEU A 97 -10.65 -21.74 22.67
N ASN A 98 -9.92 -22.30 23.64
CA ASN A 98 -10.10 -21.96 25.05
C ASN A 98 -9.80 -20.47 25.32
N GLU A 99 -8.74 -19.93 24.72
CA GLU A 99 -8.38 -18.53 24.85
C GLU A 99 -9.42 -17.60 24.19
N ILE A 100 -10.01 -18.01 23.08
CA ILE A 100 -11.10 -17.28 22.41
C ILE A 100 -12.38 -17.30 23.25
N VAL A 101 -12.78 -18.46 23.77
CA VAL A 101 -13.95 -18.60 24.66
C VAL A 101 -13.79 -17.67 25.88
N GLU A 102 -12.58 -17.57 26.44
CA GLU A 102 -12.32 -16.65 27.56
C GLU A 102 -12.47 -15.19 27.12
N THR A 103 -11.93 -14.81 25.95
CA THR A 103 -12.12 -13.45 25.41
C THR A 103 -13.61 -13.10 25.20
N PHE A 104 -14.43 -14.06 24.76
CA PHE A 104 -15.87 -13.86 24.66
C PHE A 104 -16.52 -13.62 26.03
N LYS A 105 -16.17 -14.41 27.05
CA LYS A 105 -16.70 -14.27 28.42
C LYS A 105 -16.34 -12.92 29.04
N GLU A 106 -15.09 -12.46 28.87
CA GLU A 106 -14.65 -11.15 29.36
C GLU A 106 -15.46 -9.98 28.77
N ARG A 107 -16.12 -10.22 27.64
CA ARG A 107 -17.01 -9.26 26.97
C ARG A 107 -18.49 -9.48 27.30
N GLY A 108 -18.79 -10.39 28.23
CA GLY A 108 -20.17 -10.71 28.61
C GLY A 108 -20.93 -11.49 27.54
N ILE A 109 -20.23 -12.13 26.58
CA ILE A 109 -20.81 -12.94 25.53
C ILE A 109 -20.55 -14.42 25.85
N SER A 110 -21.61 -15.22 25.92
CA SER A 110 -21.48 -16.68 26.11
C SER A 110 -21.63 -17.40 24.79
N LEU A 111 -20.68 -18.28 24.49
CA LEU A 111 -20.81 -19.27 23.42
C LEU A 111 -21.47 -20.53 24.00
N ASN A 112 -22.53 -21.02 23.38
CA ASN A 112 -23.13 -22.29 23.76
C ASN A 112 -22.34 -23.47 23.21
N ASP A 113 -22.57 -24.68 23.74
CA ASP A 113 -21.83 -25.89 23.36
C ASP A 113 -21.99 -26.24 21.87
N GLU A 114 -23.17 -25.95 21.28
CA GLU A 114 -23.44 -26.17 19.87
C GLU A 114 -22.55 -25.25 19.00
N THR A 115 -22.44 -23.97 19.35
CA THR A 115 -21.57 -23.01 18.65
C THR A 115 -20.09 -23.39 18.75
N ILE A 116 -19.65 -23.83 19.95
CA ILE A 116 -18.28 -24.32 20.18
C ILE A 116 -18.00 -25.52 19.28
N LYS A 117 -18.93 -26.49 19.23
CA LYS A 117 -18.79 -27.64 18.37
C LYS A 117 -18.74 -27.28 16.89
N LYS A 118 -19.66 -26.41 16.42
CA LYS A 118 -19.66 -25.90 15.05
C LYS A 118 -18.33 -25.21 14.73
N LEU A 119 -17.80 -24.39 15.63
CA LEU A 119 -16.53 -23.68 15.42
C LEU A 119 -15.34 -24.65 15.26
N ILE A 120 -15.31 -25.73 16.04
CA ILE A 120 -14.31 -26.79 15.90
C ILE A 120 -14.44 -27.47 14.53
N ASP A 121 -15.65 -27.85 14.14
CA ASP A 121 -15.89 -28.57 12.89
C ASP A 121 -15.54 -27.67 11.67
N GLU A 122 -16.02 -26.43 11.63
CA GLU A 122 -15.73 -25.46 10.56
C GLU A 122 -14.23 -25.09 10.49
N SER A 123 -13.52 -25.10 11.61
CA SER A 123 -12.08 -24.84 11.61
C SER A 123 -11.25 -25.90 10.88
N LYS A 124 -11.79 -27.10 10.65
CA LYS A 124 -11.14 -28.25 10.00
C LYS A 124 -11.38 -28.33 8.50
N ILE A 125 -12.36 -27.59 8.02
CA ILE A 125 -12.78 -27.62 6.62
C ILE A 125 -12.66 -26.25 5.97
N ARG A 126 -12.70 -26.24 4.63
CA ARG A 126 -12.82 -25.01 3.87
C ARG A 126 -14.29 -24.71 3.64
N PHE A 127 -14.73 -23.51 4.01
CA PHE A 127 -16.10 -23.07 3.77
C PHE A 127 -16.42 -23.09 2.27
N VAL A 128 -17.57 -23.63 1.92
CA VAL A 128 -18.08 -23.70 0.55
C VAL A 128 -19.07 -22.56 0.32
N ILE A 129 -18.75 -21.70 -0.63
CA ILE A 129 -19.63 -20.58 -0.98
C ILE A 129 -20.94 -21.11 -1.55
N PRO A 130 -22.12 -20.73 -0.99
CA PRO A 130 -23.42 -21.22 -1.46
C PRO A 130 -23.67 -20.90 -2.94
N ASP A 131 -24.30 -21.85 -3.65
CA ASP A 131 -24.51 -21.77 -5.10
C ASP A 131 -25.30 -20.56 -5.57
N LYS A 132 -26.20 -20.01 -4.74
CA LYS A 132 -26.95 -18.78 -5.04
C LYS A 132 -26.06 -17.57 -5.40
N TYR A 133 -24.81 -17.55 -4.93
CA TYR A 133 -23.88 -16.46 -5.26
C TYR A 133 -23.18 -16.64 -6.62
N LYS A 134 -23.22 -17.85 -7.20
CA LYS A 134 -22.65 -18.13 -8.53
C LYS A 134 -23.41 -17.46 -9.67
N GLU A 135 -24.65 -17.05 -9.45
CA GLU A 135 -25.48 -16.31 -10.42
C GLU A 135 -24.87 -14.93 -10.76
N ASN A 136 -24.13 -14.33 -9.82
CA ASN A 136 -23.40 -13.08 -10.07
C ASN A 136 -21.88 -13.32 -9.91
N PRO A 137 -21.14 -13.46 -11.03
CA PRO A 137 -19.71 -13.75 -11.00
C PRO A 137 -18.87 -12.72 -10.21
N PHE A 138 -19.25 -11.43 -10.20
CA PHE A 138 -18.52 -10.40 -9.46
C PHE A 138 -18.71 -10.57 -7.95
N VAL A 139 -19.93 -10.90 -7.51
CA VAL A 139 -20.22 -11.17 -6.09
C VAL A 139 -19.54 -12.47 -5.66
N TYR A 140 -19.63 -13.55 -6.44
CA TYR A 140 -18.93 -14.80 -6.15
C TYR A 140 -17.42 -14.59 -6.02
N ASN A 141 -16.81 -13.90 -6.98
CA ASN A 141 -15.39 -13.62 -6.99
C ASN A 141 -14.98 -12.67 -5.85
N SER A 142 -15.88 -11.82 -5.32
CA SER A 142 -15.55 -11.00 -4.15
C SER A 142 -15.23 -11.84 -2.92
N PHE A 143 -15.92 -12.95 -2.72
CA PHE A 143 -15.63 -13.89 -1.65
C PHE A 143 -14.36 -14.70 -1.92
N VAL A 144 -14.18 -15.17 -3.18
CA VAL A 144 -13.02 -15.98 -3.57
C VAL A 144 -11.71 -15.19 -3.44
N PHE A 145 -11.70 -13.92 -3.87
CA PHE A 145 -10.49 -13.08 -3.98
C PHE A 145 -10.42 -11.97 -2.93
N ASN A 146 -11.34 -11.98 -1.96
CA ASN A 146 -11.39 -10.95 -0.91
C ASN A 146 -11.28 -9.51 -1.46
N THR A 147 -11.99 -9.25 -2.55
CA THR A 147 -11.95 -7.98 -3.28
C THR A 147 -13.39 -7.49 -3.51
N PRO A 148 -13.72 -6.20 -3.26
CA PRO A 148 -15.07 -5.69 -3.52
C PRO A 148 -15.50 -5.95 -4.97
N SER A 149 -16.75 -6.33 -5.19
CA SER A 149 -17.30 -6.63 -6.52
C SER A 149 -17.11 -5.48 -7.51
N TRP A 150 -17.29 -4.23 -7.06
CA TRP A 150 -17.08 -3.03 -7.88
C TRP A 150 -15.62 -2.90 -8.38
N VAL A 151 -14.62 -3.31 -7.57
CA VAL A 151 -13.21 -3.31 -7.99
C VAL A 151 -12.98 -4.37 -9.06
N ILE A 152 -13.57 -5.56 -8.87
CA ILE A 152 -13.48 -6.65 -9.85
C ILE A 152 -14.07 -6.21 -11.19
N GLU A 153 -15.24 -5.55 -11.17
CA GLU A 153 -15.85 -4.99 -12.37
C GLU A 153 -14.93 -3.98 -13.08
N GLN A 154 -14.27 -3.09 -12.30
CA GLN A 154 -13.33 -2.12 -12.89
C GLN A 154 -12.09 -2.79 -13.50
N TYR A 155 -11.57 -3.84 -12.85
CA TYR A 155 -10.46 -4.61 -13.43
C TYR A 155 -10.87 -5.32 -14.71
N VAL A 156 -12.04 -5.96 -14.74
CA VAL A 156 -12.57 -6.61 -15.94
C VAL A 156 -12.78 -5.61 -17.08
N LYS A 157 -13.37 -4.45 -16.80
CA LYS A 157 -13.53 -3.36 -17.78
C LYS A 157 -12.20 -2.84 -18.33
N SER A 158 -11.17 -2.76 -17.48
CA SER A 158 -9.88 -2.16 -17.84
C SER A 158 -8.94 -3.15 -18.55
N PHE A 159 -8.97 -4.43 -18.18
CA PHE A 159 -7.95 -5.40 -18.55
C PHE A 159 -8.50 -6.69 -19.18
N GLY A 160 -9.83 -6.86 -19.23
CA GLY A 160 -10.48 -8.12 -19.63
C GLY A 160 -10.49 -9.16 -18.50
N ASN A 161 -11.26 -10.24 -18.68
CA ASN A 161 -11.48 -11.25 -17.64
C ASN A 161 -10.18 -11.94 -17.20
N ASP A 162 -9.37 -12.42 -18.13
CA ASP A 162 -8.19 -13.24 -17.82
C ASP A 162 -7.17 -12.46 -17.02
N LYS A 163 -6.85 -11.24 -17.46
CA LYS A 163 -5.89 -10.38 -16.78
C LYS A 163 -6.42 -9.89 -15.43
N ALA A 164 -7.72 -9.61 -15.31
CA ALA A 164 -8.36 -9.29 -14.04
C ALA A 164 -8.23 -10.45 -13.04
N LEU A 165 -8.45 -11.70 -13.47
CA LEU A 165 -8.27 -12.87 -12.62
C LEU A 165 -6.81 -13.09 -12.19
N GLU A 166 -5.84 -12.82 -13.06
CA GLU A 166 -4.41 -12.86 -12.69
C GLU A 166 -4.10 -11.83 -11.58
N ILE A 167 -4.60 -10.59 -11.70
CA ILE A 167 -4.44 -9.54 -10.69
C ILE A 167 -5.07 -9.99 -9.36
N LEU A 168 -6.30 -10.50 -9.39
CA LEU A 168 -7.01 -10.95 -8.19
C LEU A 168 -6.28 -12.11 -7.50
N LYS A 169 -5.78 -13.09 -8.25
CA LYS A 169 -4.96 -14.19 -7.72
C LYS A 169 -3.68 -13.66 -7.09
N SER A 170 -3.00 -12.72 -7.74
CA SER A 170 -1.78 -12.10 -7.23
C SER A 170 -2.02 -11.36 -5.92
N ASN A 171 -3.14 -10.67 -5.75
CA ASN A 171 -3.48 -9.96 -4.52
C ASN A 171 -3.60 -10.88 -3.29
N LEU A 172 -3.84 -12.17 -3.48
CA LEU A 172 -3.87 -13.16 -2.40
C LEU A 172 -2.48 -13.68 -2.01
N THR A 173 -1.45 -13.45 -2.82
CA THR A 173 -0.09 -13.92 -2.52
C THR A 173 0.59 -13.04 -1.45
N SER A 174 1.74 -13.47 -0.94
CA SER A 174 2.60 -12.64 -0.10
C SER A 174 3.32 -11.59 -0.94
N PRO A 175 3.47 -10.35 -0.45
CA PRO A 175 4.20 -9.33 -1.17
C PRO A 175 5.71 -9.58 -1.12
N ASN A 176 6.41 -9.34 -2.22
CA ASN A 176 7.86 -9.23 -2.20
C ASN A 176 8.28 -7.94 -1.49
N ILE A 177 9.40 -7.97 -0.79
CA ILE A 177 9.95 -6.82 -0.07
C ILE A 177 11.17 -6.33 -0.82
N PHE A 178 11.10 -5.09 -1.28
CA PHE A 178 12.17 -4.44 -2.01
C PHE A 178 12.82 -3.35 -1.15
N LEU A 179 14.14 -3.23 -1.31
CA LEU A 179 14.96 -2.22 -0.68
C LEU A 179 15.73 -1.47 -1.78
N SER A 180 15.75 -0.16 -1.71
CA SER A 180 16.61 0.65 -2.56
C SER A 180 17.97 0.86 -1.88
N VAL A 181 19.03 0.83 -2.65
CA VAL A 181 20.38 1.16 -2.19
C VAL A 181 20.52 2.67 -2.11
N ASN A 182 20.98 3.16 -0.97
CA ASN A 182 21.34 4.57 -0.79
C ASN A 182 22.76 4.79 -1.33
N THR A 183 22.85 5.40 -2.51
CA THR A 183 24.12 5.58 -3.25
C THR A 183 25.15 6.42 -2.52
N ARG A 184 24.74 7.18 -1.50
CA ARG A 184 25.64 7.99 -0.67
C ARG A 184 26.37 7.19 0.40
N LYS A 185 25.86 5.99 0.75
CA LYS A 185 26.36 5.19 1.87
C LYS A 185 26.78 3.79 1.47
N SER A 186 26.34 3.30 0.32
CA SER A 186 26.55 1.91 -0.10
C SER A 186 26.41 1.78 -1.61
N SER A 187 26.85 0.68 -2.15
CA SER A 187 26.65 0.30 -3.55
C SER A 187 25.97 -1.06 -3.65
N ILE A 188 25.31 -1.33 -4.77
CA ILE A 188 24.68 -2.64 -5.01
C ILE A 188 25.70 -3.78 -5.03
N ASP A 189 26.94 -3.48 -5.36
CA ASP A 189 28.03 -4.46 -5.42
C ASP A 189 28.34 -5.06 -4.05
N GLU A 190 28.10 -4.34 -2.96
CA GLU A 190 28.27 -4.84 -1.58
C GLU A 190 27.31 -6.01 -1.25
N TYR A 191 26.23 -6.19 -2.04
CA TYR A 191 25.18 -7.17 -1.78
C TYR A 191 25.13 -8.32 -2.79
N LYS A 192 26.04 -8.37 -3.78
CA LYS A 192 26.01 -9.39 -4.85
C LYS A 192 26.16 -10.82 -4.31
N ASP A 193 27.00 -10.98 -3.29
CA ASP A 193 27.28 -12.28 -2.68
C ASP A 193 26.51 -12.49 -1.36
N ASP A 194 25.58 -11.59 -1.02
CA ASP A 194 24.75 -11.68 0.18
C ASP A 194 23.51 -12.54 -0.08
N ASP A 195 23.43 -13.70 0.55
CA ASP A 195 22.36 -14.68 0.39
C ASP A 195 20.98 -14.19 0.88
N ARG A 196 20.93 -13.09 1.64
CA ARG A 196 19.69 -12.46 2.11
C ARG A 196 18.95 -11.76 0.99
N PHE A 197 19.64 -11.35 -0.07
CA PHE A 197 19.10 -10.50 -1.12
C PHE A 197 19.25 -11.09 -2.52
N GLU A 198 18.37 -10.66 -3.40
CA GLU A 198 18.53 -10.78 -4.84
C GLU A 198 18.74 -9.37 -5.40
N CYS A 199 19.87 -9.15 -6.04
CA CYS A 199 20.19 -7.87 -6.67
C CYS A 199 19.38 -7.68 -7.95
N ILE A 200 18.68 -6.56 -8.04
CA ILE A 200 17.93 -6.15 -9.21
C ILE A 200 18.66 -4.93 -9.78
N SER A 201 19.51 -5.16 -10.76
CA SER A 201 20.12 -4.06 -11.51
C SER A 201 19.06 -3.36 -12.35
N SER A 202 19.17 -2.05 -12.50
CA SER A 202 18.30 -1.25 -13.39
C SER A 202 18.59 -1.58 -14.85
N ILE A 203 18.20 -2.78 -15.28
CA ILE A 203 18.32 -3.20 -16.67
C ILE A 203 17.25 -2.43 -17.46
N ASN A 204 17.60 -1.39 -18.19
CA ASN A 204 16.84 -0.71 -19.23
C ASN A 204 16.41 0.76 -19.03
N THR A 205 17.04 1.55 -18.19
CA THR A 205 16.63 2.97 -18.10
C THR A 205 17.71 3.98 -18.52
N GLY A 206 18.91 3.54 -18.88
CA GLY A 206 20.01 4.46 -19.22
C GLY A 206 20.55 5.26 -18.02
N TYR A 207 19.93 5.10 -16.85
CA TYR A 207 20.35 5.65 -15.56
C TYR A 207 20.58 4.49 -14.58
N GLU A 208 21.83 4.18 -14.33
CA GLU A 208 22.22 3.26 -13.26
C GLU A 208 22.09 3.97 -11.91
N HIS A 209 20.87 4.08 -11.43
CA HIS A 209 20.68 4.50 -10.05
C HIS A 209 20.89 3.30 -9.14
N GLY A 210 21.73 3.40 -8.12
CA GLY A 210 22.06 2.48 -7.03
C GLY A 210 21.51 1.06 -6.96
N GLY A 211 20.48 0.76 -7.75
CA GLY A 211 19.84 -0.53 -7.83
C GLY A 211 18.81 -0.78 -6.72
N SER A 212 18.12 -1.89 -6.83
CA SER A 212 17.16 -2.39 -5.84
C SER A 212 17.53 -3.81 -5.43
N LEU A 213 17.23 -4.17 -4.19
CA LEU A 213 17.40 -5.50 -3.63
C LEU A 213 16.01 -6.09 -3.34
N MET A 214 15.79 -7.36 -3.66
CA MET A 214 14.64 -8.11 -3.22
C MET A 214 15.06 -9.03 -2.06
N MET A 215 14.34 -8.98 -0.95
CA MET A 215 14.61 -9.86 0.18
C MET A 215 14.19 -11.29 -0.15
N ARG A 216 15.09 -12.27 -0.01
CA ARG A 216 14.80 -13.70 -0.28
C ARG A 216 13.93 -14.35 0.79
N LYS A 217 13.96 -13.84 2.02
CA LYS A 217 13.12 -14.33 3.12
C LYS A 217 12.18 -13.22 3.56
N LEU A 218 10.92 -13.58 3.77
CA LEU A 218 9.92 -12.65 4.30
C LEU A 218 10.30 -12.27 5.74
N SER A 219 10.72 -11.03 5.91
CA SER A 219 10.93 -10.39 7.22
C SER A 219 10.58 -8.91 7.11
N ARG A 220 10.52 -8.20 8.24
CA ARG A 220 10.29 -6.75 8.20
C ARG A 220 11.56 -6.05 7.68
N ALA A 221 11.43 -5.16 6.71
CA ALA A 221 12.56 -4.33 6.23
C ALA A 221 13.28 -3.61 7.39
N SER A 222 12.55 -3.18 8.42
CA SER A 222 13.09 -2.53 9.61
C SER A 222 13.94 -3.45 10.50
N SER A 223 13.95 -4.77 10.27
CA SER A 223 14.83 -5.71 10.99
C SER A 223 16.20 -5.90 10.31
N VAL A 224 16.39 -5.30 9.16
CA VAL A 224 17.65 -5.32 8.40
C VAL A 224 18.55 -4.21 8.92
N GLU A 225 19.77 -4.55 9.36
CA GLU A 225 20.73 -3.60 9.97
C GLU A 225 21.06 -2.46 9.03
N GLU A 226 21.28 -2.74 7.77
CA GLU A 226 21.59 -1.76 6.73
C GLU A 226 20.44 -0.76 6.49
N VAL A 227 19.20 -1.16 6.79
CA VAL A 227 18.04 -0.25 6.77
C VAL A 227 18.08 0.67 7.99
N VAL A 228 18.46 0.16 9.16
CA VAL A 228 18.62 0.96 10.39
C VAL A 228 19.72 2.00 10.19
N ASP A 229 20.86 1.60 9.61
CA ASP A 229 22.01 2.47 9.34
C ASP A 229 21.82 3.41 8.17
N GLY A 230 20.74 3.23 7.41
CA GLY A 230 20.40 4.06 6.25
C GLY A 230 21.25 3.78 5.02
N LYS A 231 21.92 2.64 4.92
CA LYS A 231 22.54 2.13 3.68
C LYS A 231 21.48 1.66 2.69
N LEU A 232 20.40 1.10 3.23
CA LEU A 232 19.21 0.66 2.48
C LEU A 232 17.96 1.36 2.99
N PHE A 233 16.93 1.44 2.17
CA PHE A 233 15.60 1.87 2.60
C PHE A 233 14.49 1.13 1.85
N ALA A 234 13.36 0.89 2.54
CA ALA A 234 12.22 0.19 1.94
C ALA A 234 11.59 1.05 0.84
N GLN A 235 11.60 0.54 -0.38
CA GLN A 235 10.99 1.14 -1.55
C GLN A 235 10.50 0.03 -2.47
N ASP A 236 9.22 0.03 -2.84
CA ASP A 236 8.74 -0.93 -3.83
C ASP A 236 9.34 -0.64 -5.21
N LEU A 237 9.62 -1.70 -5.95
CA LEU A 237 10.26 -1.62 -7.26
C LEU A 237 9.42 -0.82 -8.28
N SER A 238 8.09 -0.82 -8.14
CA SER A 238 7.21 -0.03 -9.01
C SER A 238 7.44 1.48 -8.88
N TYR A 239 7.69 1.97 -7.68
CA TYR A 239 8.06 3.37 -7.45
C TYR A 239 9.47 3.69 -7.98
N SER A 240 10.43 2.78 -7.79
CA SER A 240 11.76 2.95 -8.37
C SER A 240 11.68 3.09 -9.89
N LYS A 241 10.88 2.22 -10.56
CA LYS A 241 10.66 2.29 -12.01
C LYS A 241 10.00 3.58 -12.48
N ALA A 242 9.06 4.15 -11.69
CA ALA A 242 8.45 5.43 -12.00
C ALA A 242 9.52 6.54 -11.98
N LEU A 243 10.26 6.66 -10.89
CA LEU A 243 11.32 7.68 -10.76
C LEU A 243 12.48 7.50 -11.76
N ASP A 244 12.79 6.26 -12.15
CA ASP A 244 13.81 5.96 -13.18
C ASP A 244 13.35 6.37 -14.59
N ALA A 245 12.05 6.56 -14.80
CA ALA A 245 11.52 7.08 -16.06
C ALA A 245 11.72 8.60 -16.23
N LEU A 246 12.06 9.34 -15.15
CA LEU A 246 12.37 10.77 -15.22
C LEU A 246 13.74 10.99 -15.88
N PRO A 247 13.84 11.81 -16.92
CA PRO A 247 15.11 12.22 -17.50
C PRO A 247 15.79 13.27 -16.61
N LEU A 248 16.42 12.82 -15.52
CA LEU A 248 17.11 13.70 -14.57
C LEU A 248 18.38 14.30 -15.18
N MET A 249 18.61 15.58 -14.92
CA MET A 249 19.80 16.31 -15.37
C MET A 249 20.48 17.02 -14.20
N GLN A 250 21.72 17.43 -14.43
CA GLN A 250 22.54 18.14 -13.45
C GLN A 250 21.86 19.45 -13.00
N TYR A 251 21.95 19.72 -11.70
CA TYR A 251 21.37 20.91 -11.03
C TYR A 251 19.85 21.03 -11.04
N TYR A 252 19.12 19.96 -11.38
CA TYR A 252 17.66 20.00 -11.37
C TYR A 252 17.12 20.27 -9.97
N LYS A 253 16.14 21.18 -9.92
CA LYS A 253 15.34 21.47 -8.73
C LYS A 253 13.98 20.77 -8.85
N ALA A 254 13.68 19.92 -7.91
CA ALA A 254 12.40 19.21 -7.86
C ALA A 254 11.55 19.66 -6.68
N ILE A 255 10.22 19.65 -6.88
CA ILE A 255 9.24 19.74 -5.80
C ILE A 255 8.43 18.45 -5.74
N HIS A 256 8.24 17.88 -4.55
CA HIS A 256 7.42 16.69 -4.37
C HIS A 256 6.16 17.01 -3.55
N ILE A 257 5.01 17.02 -4.20
CA ILE A 257 3.70 17.35 -3.64
C ILE A 257 2.92 16.08 -3.32
N GLY A 258 2.30 16.04 -2.14
CA GLY A 258 1.57 14.87 -1.63
C GLY A 258 2.45 13.85 -0.91
N ALA A 259 3.70 14.21 -0.59
CA ALA A 259 4.57 13.36 0.21
C ALA A 259 3.98 13.09 1.60
N LYS A 260 4.12 11.85 2.07
CA LYS A 260 3.73 11.44 3.43
C LYS A 260 4.97 11.18 4.29
N THR A 261 5.51 9.97 4.23
CA THR A 261 6.61 9.52 5.11
C THR A 261 8.00 9.82 4.56
N GLY A 262 8.11 10.42 3.40
CA GLY A 262 9.38 10.80 2.81
C GLY A 262 10.07 9.76 1.94
N THR A 263 9.52 8.56 1.75
CA THR A 263 10.17 7.47 1.00
C THR A 263 10.43 7.86 -0.46
N THR A 264 9.40 8.31 -1.19
CA THR A 264 9.53 8.71 -2.61
C THR A 264 10.46 9.92 -2.76
N SER A 265 10.34 10.92 -1.88
CA SER A 265 11.23 12.07 -1.90
C SER A 265 12.67 11.73 -1.51
N SER A 266 12.90 10.75 -0.64
CA SER A 266 14.26 10.23 -0.37
C SER A 266 14.86 9.58 -1.61
N SER A 267 14.07 8.76 -2.31
CA SER A 267 14.49 8.10 -3.54
C SER A 267 14.80 9.09 -4.66
N LEU A 268 13.99 10.15 -4.80
CA LEU A 268 14.24 11.23 -5.74
C LEU A 268 15.48 12.05 -5.35
N ALA A 269 15.64 12.37 -4.07
CA ALA A 269 16.78 13.12 -3.57
C ALA A 269 18.11 12.36 -3.72
N ASP A 270 18.09 11.02 -3.49
CA ASP A 270 19.26 10.18 -3.71
C ASP A 270 19.67 10.18 -5.19
N ARG A 271 18.72 10.07 -6.13
CA ARG A 271 18.98 10.19 -7.58
C ARG A 271 19.56 11.54 -7.97
N LEU A 272 19.00 12.62 -7.44
CA LEU A 272 19.46 13.99 -7.72
C LEU A 272 20.76 14.35 -6.99
N SER A 273 21.15 13.62 -5.94
CA SER A 273 22.39 13.92 -5.20
C SER A 273 23.65 13.76 -6.05
N ASN A 274 23.66 12.79 -6.96
CA ASN A 274 24.78 12.55 -7.88
C ASN A 274 24.80 13.55 -9.06
N LEU A 275 23.78 14.42 -9.14
CA LEU A 275 23.60 15.42 -10.19
C LEU A 275 23.58 16.84 -9.62
N ASP A 276 24.04 17.04 -8.37
CA ASP A 276 24.00 18.32 -7.66
C ASP A 276 22.61 18.98 -7.61
N GLY A 277 21.56 18.16 -7.72
CA GLY A 277 20.18 18.61 -7.70
C GLY A 277 19.57 18.61 -6.29
N SER A 278 18.39 19.19 -6.16
CA SER A 278 17.72 19.37 -4.86
C SER A 278 16.22 19.07 -4.92
N VAL A 279 15.64 18.76 -3.74
CA VAL A 279 14.21 18.44 -3.60
C VAL A 279 13.59 19.27 -2.49
N ILE A 280 12.49 19.95 -2.80
CA ILE A 280 11.63 20.65 -1.84
C ILE A 280 10.38 19.79 -1.58
N VAL A 281 10.01 19.61 -0.31
CA VAL A 281 8.95 18.70 0.09
C VAL A 281 7.99 19.36 1.08
N PRO A 282 6.92 20.03 0.62
CA PRO A 282 5.86 20.51 1.49
C PRO A 282 5.04 19.36 2.04
N ILE A 283 4.83 19.33 3.36
CA ILE A 283 4.07 18.29 4.07
C ILE A 283 3.14 18.96 5.08
N GLU A 284 1.84 18.72 4.95
CA GLU A 284 0.83 19.34 5.81
C GLU A 284 0.79 18.74 7.21
N ASP A 285 0.82 17.41 7.30
CA ASP A 285 0.72 16.67 8.56
C ASP A 285 2.06 16.68 9.33
N GLU A 286 2.02 17.13 10.58
CA GLU A 286 3.22 17.30 11.42
C GLU A 286 3.92 15.97 11.74
N LYS A 287 3.15 14.90 11.96
CA LYS A 287 3.69 13.56 12.24
C LYS A 287 4.43 13.01 11.00
N ASN A 288 3.84 13.21 9.82
CA ASN A 288 4.47 12.83 8.56
C ASN A 288 5.73 13.68 8.28
N LEU A 289 5.68 14.99 8.56
CA LEU A 289 6.84 15.86 8.45
C LEU A 289 8.01 15.40 9.33
N ALA A 290 7.72 15.09 10.59
CA ALA A 290 8.73 14.58 11.53
C ALA A 290 9.34 13.24 11.03
N ARG A 291 8.49 12.32 10.55
CA ARG A 291 8.92 11.04 9.97
C ARG A 291 9.82 11.25 8.73
N ALA A 292 9.42 12.13 7.82
CA ALA A 292 10.19 12.45 6.62
C ALA A 292 11.57 13.03 6.98
N LYS A 293 11.62 14.02 7.87
CA LYS A 293 12.88 14.61 8.36
C LYS A 293 13.78 13.56 9.03
N GLY A 294 13.20 12.68 9.86
CA GLY A 294 13.93 11.56 10.48
C GLY A 294 14.51 10.61 9.44
N MET A 295 13.76 10.30 8.38
CA MET A 295 14.23 9.47 7.28
C MET A 295 15.39 10.11 6.51
N TYR A 296 15.28 11.40 6.14
CA TYR A 296 16.34 12.12 5.43
C TYR A 296 17.64 12.15 6.25
N LYS A 297 17.53 12.44 7.57
CA LYS A 297 18.66 12.40 8.49
C LYS A 297 19.32 11.01 8.54
N ARG A 298 18.52 9.97 8.69
CA ARG A 298 19.02 8.57 8.73
C ARG A 298 19.72 8.18 7.43
N LEU A 299 19.20 8.60 6.27
CA LEU A 299 19.80 8.35 4.97
C LEU A 299 20.99 9.29 4.66
N GLY A 300 21.23 10.32 5.44
CA GLY A 300 22.30 11.30 5.19
C GLY A 300 22.04 12.20 3.99
N LEU A 301 20.78 12.41 3.63
CA LEU A 301 20.39 13.28 2.52
C LEU A 301 20.46 14.74 2.93
N THR A 302 21.28 15.53 2.25
CA THR A 302 21.48 16.98 2.51
C THR A 302 20.84 17.86 1.45
N ASN A 303 20.44 17.29 0.33
CA ASN A 303 19.84 17.95 -0.82
C ASN A 303 18.31 17.89 -0.84
N VAL A 304 17.67 17.54 0.29
CA VAL A 304 16.21 17.52 0.44
C VAL A 304 15.79 18.35 1.64
N GLN A 305 14.79 19.21 1.45
CA GLN A 305 14.24 20.06 2.49
C GLN A 305 12.72 19.84 2.61
N ALA A 306 12.28 19.33 3.78
CA ALA A 306 10.87 19.26 4.11
C ALA A 306 10.45 20.37 5.06
N TYR A 307 9.28 20.94 4.81
CA TYR A 307 8.68 21.98 5.65
C TYR A 307 7.17 21.82 5.73
N LYS A 308 6.55 22.44 6.74
CA LYS A 308 5.11 22.37 6.95
C LYS A 308 4.40 23.32 5.99
N SER A 309 3.57 22.78 5.11
CA SER A 309 2.71 23.57 4.21
C SER A 309 1.51 22.75 3.74
N SER A 310 0.35 23.40 3.61
CA SER A 310 -0.81 22.82 2.94
C SER A 310 -0.74 23.02 1.43
N LEU A 311 -1.60 22.33 0.68
CA LEU A 311 -1.63 22.47 -0.79
C LEU A 311 -1.92 23.92 -1.23
N GLU A 312 -2.80 24.64 -0.51
CA GLU A 312 -3.13 26.03 -0.79
C GLU A 312 -1.95 26.98 -0.50
N MET A 313 -1.19 26.69 0.55
CA MET A 313 -0.06 27.55 0.98
C MET A 313 1.19 27.35 0.13
N ILE A 314 1.36 26.22 -0.53
CA ILE A 314 2.55 25.95 -1.37
C ILE A 314 2.75 27.07 -2.41
N LYS A 315 1.67 27.61 -2.98
CA LYS A 315 1.73 28.72 -3.96
C LYS A 315 2.24 30.02 -3.39
N VAL A 316 2.12 30.21 -2.07
CA VAL A 316 2.64 31.38 -1.36
C VAL A 316 4.11 31.16 -0.99
N ASP A 317 4.43 29.91 -0.61
CA ASP A 317 5.75 29.52 -0.14
C ASP A 317 6.76 29.33 -1.27
N GLN A 318 6.29 28.93 -2.47
CA GLN A 318 7.14 28.57 -3.61
C GLN A 318 6.81 29.40 -4.86
N THR A 319 7.84 29.75 -5.58
CA THR A 319 7.70 30.50 -6.83
C THR A 319 7.27 29.59 -7.97
N PHE A 320 6.27 30.02 -8.76
CA PHE A 320 5.91 29.36 -10.01
C PHE A 320 7.07 29.43 -11.02
N ASP A 321 7.08 28.51 -11.97
CA ASP A 321 8.06 28.45 -13.06
C ASP A 321 9.53 28.37 -12.57
N SER A 322 9.77 27.87 -11.34
CA SER A 322 11.10 27.84 -10.74
C SER A 322 11.71 26.46 -10.54
N PHE A 323 10.93 25.41 -10.85
CA PHE A 323 11.37 24.04 -10.72
C PHE A 323 11.55 23.37 -12.10
N ASP A 324 12.42 22.39 -12.16
CA ASP A 324 12.60 21.54 -13.34
C ASP A 324 11.62 20.37 -13.34
N ILE A 325 11.27 19.87 -12.13
CA ILE A 325 10.39 18.72 -11.95
C ILE A 325 9.41 18.98 -10.81
N SER A 326 8.15 18.61 -11.04
CA SER A 326 7.14 18.44 -10.00
C SER A 326 6.72 16.98 -9.94
N VAL A 327 6.99 16.30 -8.81
CA VAL A 327 6.50 14.94 -8.56
C VAL A 327 5.23 15.01 -7.72
N VAL A 328 4.18 14.31 -8.13
CA VAL A 328 2.86 14.35 -7.52
C VAL A 328 2.43 12.96 -7.08
N THR A 329 2.28 12.77 -5.76
CA THR A 329 1.81 11.50 -5.18
C THR A 329 0.53 11.73 -4.38
N PRO A 330 -0.63 11.86 -5.03
CA PRO A 330 -1.86 12.19 -4.34
C PRO A 330 -2.41 11.01 -3.54
N LYS A 331 -3.35 11.29 -2.64
CA LYS A 331 -4.11 10.24 -1.95
C LYS A 331 -4.86 9.39 -2.98
N SER A 332 -4.83 8.07 -2.82
CA SER A 332 -5.42 7.10 -3.74
C SER A 332 -6.09 5.95 -2.99
N THR A 333 -6.74 5.05 -3.71
CA THR A 333 -7.30 3.82 -3.14
C THR A 333 -6.24 2.83 -2.67
N HIS A 334 -5.01 2.92 -3.16
CA HIS A 334 -3.94 1.93 -2.94
C HIS A 334 -4.27 0.51 -3.42
N LEU A 335 -5.20 0.35 -4.37
CA LEU A 335 -5.60 -0.97 -4.88
C LEU A 335 -4.47 -1.74 -5.57
N GLY A 336 -3.41 -1.08 -5.99
CA GLY A 336 -2.18 -1.75 -6.47
C GLY A 336 -1.38 -2.43 -5.36
N GLN A 337 -1.67 -2.15 -4.08
CA GLN A 337 -0.93 -2.64 -2.91
C GLN A 337 -1.70 -3.66 -2.06
N MET A 338 -2.76 -4.27 -2.59
CA MET A 338 -3.65 -5.17 -1.82
C MET A 338 -2.93 -6.35 -1.17
N ARG A 339 -1.80 -6.81 -1.73
CA ARG A 339 -0.98 -7.88 -1.13
C ARG A 339 -0.47 -7.55 0.25
N ARG A 340 -0.04 -6.30 0.47
CA ARG A 340 0.53 -5.80 1.73
C ARG A 340 -0.46 -4.96 2.54
N ARG A 341 -1.54 -4.52 1.89
CA ARG A 341 -2.58 -3.67 2.45
C ARG A 341 -3.97 -4.27 2.25
N PRO A 342 -4.29 -5.37 2.97
CA PRO A 342 -5.60 -6.01 2.85
C PRO A 342 -6.74 -5.13 3.36
N ASP A 343 -6.44 -4.10 4.16
CA ASP A 343 -7.38 -3.06 4.62
C ASP A 343 -8.02 -2.28 3.48
N VAL A 344 -7.33 -2.13 2.37
CA VAL A 344 -7.79 -1.35 1.21
C VAL A 344 -9.16 -1.81 0.71
N SER A 345 -9.42 -3.12 0.74
CA SER A 345 -10.72 -3.68 0.35
C SER A 345 -11.88 -3.25 1.27
N ALA A 346 -11.60 -2.83 2.51
CA ALA A 346 -12.59 -2.36 3.49
C ALA A 346 -12.69 -0.83 3.58
N LEU A 347 -11.67 -0.11 3.07
CA LEU A 347 -11.56 1.34 3.28
C LEU A 347 -12.31 2.17 2.25
N PHE A 348 -12.52 1.66 1.04
CA PHE A 348 -13.02 2.46 -0.08
C PHE A 348 -14.28 1.89 -0.71
N SER A 349 -15.17 2.79 -1.13
CA SER A 349 -16.34 2.55 -1.97
C SER A 349 -16.19 3.26 -3.31
N ILE A 350 -17.11 3.01 -4.23
CA ILE A 350 -17.15 3.68 -5.53
C ILE A 350 -17.34 5.21 -5.39
N ASP A 351 -18.12 5.64 -4.41
CA ASP A 351 -18.35 7.08 -4.16
C ASP A 351 -17.07 7.76 -3.63
N GLN A 352 -16.34 7.07 -2.75
CA GLN A 352 -15.05 7.55 -2.26
C GLN A 352 -14.00 7.61 -3.36
N LEU A 353 -14.03 6.70 -4.35
CA LEU A 353 -13.18 6.78 -5.52
C LEU A 353 -13.44 8.07 -6.31
N GLN A 354 -14.70 8.45 -6.52
CA GLN A 354 -15.03 9.69 -7.23
C GLN A 354 -14.49 10.93 -6.50
N TYR A 355 -14.60 10.97 -5.17
CA TYR A 355 -14.02 12.03 -4.36
C TYR A 355 -12.49 12.08 -4.46
N LEU A 356 -11.82 10.92 -4.41
CA LEU A 356 -10.37 10.82 -4.59
C LEU A 356 -9.95 11.34 -5.97
N ASN A 357 -10.66 10.96 -7.04
CA ASN A 357 -10.35 11.40 -8.40
C ASN A 357 -10.41 12.92 -8.55
N LYS A 358 -11.38 13.57 -7.91
CA LYS A 358 -11.46 15.04 -7.89
C LYS A 358 -10.24 15.67 -7.19
N ASN A 359 -9.83 15.11 -6.06
CA ASN A 359 -8.66 15.60 -5.31
C ASN A 359 -7.35 15.32 -6.06
N GLN A 360 -7.25 14.18 -6.74
CA GLN A 360 -6.10 13.83 -7.59
C GLN A 360 -5.92 14.82 -8.74
N LEU A 361 -7.00 15.11 -9.45
CA LEU A 361 -6.98 16.09 -10.53
C LEU A 361 -6.62 17.50 -10.01
N ASN A 362 -7.19 17.91 -8.87
CA ASN A 362 -6.85 19.19 -8.25
C ASN A 362 -5.38 19.27 -7.87
N MET A 363 -4.84 18.23 -7.20
CA MET A 363 -3.42 18.22 -6.80
C MET A 363 -2.49 18.23 -8.01
N LEU A 364 -2.81 17.50 -9.08
CA LEU A 364 -2.05 17.51 -10.32
C LEU A 364 -2.07 18.91 -10.96
N THR A 365 -3.24 19.56 -10.99
CA THR A 365 -3.40 20.91 -11.52
C THR A 365 -2.57 21.92 -10.73
N GLU A 366 -2.65 21.88 -9.40
CA GLU A 366 -1.86 22.78 -8.55
C GLU A 366 -0.35 22.53 -8.71
N ALA A 367 0.07 21.28 -8.76
CA ALA A 367 1.49 20.91 -8.92
C ALA A 367 2.06 21.29 -10.29
N SER A 368 1.22 21.42 -11.30
CA SER A 368 1.63 21.75 -12.66
C SER A 368 2.10 23.20 -12.85
N TYR A 369 1.81 24.10 -11.91
CA TYR A 369 2.25 25.50 -11.98
C TYR A 369 3.73 25.70 -11.59
N PHE A 370 4.37 24.74 -10.92
CA PHE A 370 5.73 24.92 -10.40
C PHE A 370 6.83 24.69 -11.42
N PRO A 371 6.74 23.68 -12.35
CA PRO A 371 7.78 23.50 -13.35
C PRO A 371 7.82 24.67 -14.35
N ARG A 372 9.04 25.10 -14.70
CA ARG A 372 9.27 26.03 -15.81
C ARG A 372 8.81 25.46 -17.15
N VAL A 373 8.72 26.30 -18.17
CA VAL A 373 8.53 25.81 -19.55
C VAL A 373 9.69 24.88 -19.93
N GLY A 374 9.36 23.70 -20.46
CA GLY A 374 10.28 22.59 -20.69
C GLY A 374 10.48 21.69 -19.47
N GLY A 375 10.00 22.09 -18.30
CA GLY A 375 10.05 21.27 -17.09
C GLY A 375 8.98 20.14 -17.09
N LEU A 376 9.11 19.22 -16.15
CA LEU A 376 8.33 17.98 -16.12
C LEU A 376 7.37 17.95 -14.94
N VAL A 377 6.22 17.31 -15.15
CA VAL A 377 5.30 16.90 -14.08
C VAL A 377 5.20 15.39 -14.11
N GLU A 378 5.55 14.72 -13.02
CA GLU A 378 5.37 13.30 -12.84
C GLU A 378 4.23 13.02 -11.87
N TYR A 379 3.23 12.28 -12.31
CA TYR A 379 2.09 11.85 -11.51
C TYR A 379 2.24 10.35 -11.20
N ILE A 380 2.17 9.98 -9.91
CA ILE A 380 2.36 8.60 -9.45
C ILE A 380 1.23 8.22 -8.48
N VAL A 381 0.53 7.12 -8.75
CA VAL A 381 -0.47 6.54 -7.84
C VAL A 381 -0.31 5.03 -7.71
N PRO A 382 -0.36 4.46 -6.49
CA PRO A 382 -0.30 3.03 -6.24
C PRO A 382 -1.66 2.37 -6.50
N SER A 383 -2.16 2.50 -7.70
CA SER A 383 -3.43 1.96 -8.19
C SER A 383 -3.29 1.52 -9.63
N CYS A 384 -4.00 0.44 -10.00
CA CYS A 384 -4.12 -0.01 -11.38
C CYS A 384 -5.43 0.44 -12.02
N LEU A 385 -6.28 1.16 -11.28
CA LEU A 385 -7.56 1.62 -11.83
C LEU A 385 -7.35 2.71 -12.87
N ARG A 386 -8.01 2.56 -13.99
CA ARG A 386 -8.03 3.54 -15.06
C ARG A 386 -8.46 4.92 -14.57
N GLN A 387 -9.47 4.94 -13.67
CA GLN A 387 -10.02 6.16 -13.09
C GLN A 387 -9.04 6.97 -12.23
N GLU A 388 -8.03 6.32 -11.62
CA GLU A 388 -6.99 6.99 -10.81
C GLU A 388 -5.73 7.29 -11.62
N GLY A 389 -5.61 6.73 -12.82
CA GLY A 389 -4.44 6.88 -13.69
C GLY A 389 -4.78 7.59 -15.01
N PRO A 390 -4.91 6.83 -16.11
CA PRO A 390 -5.10 7.42 -17.45
C PRO A 390 -6.20 8.46 -17.54
N ASP A 391 -7.36 8.23 -16.88
CA ASP A 391 -8.51 9.15 -16.95
C ASP A 391 -8.23 10.49 -16.25
N ILE A 392 -7.37 10.52 -15.22
CA ILE A 392 -6.93 11.76 -14.57
C ILE A 392 -6.05 12.56 -15.51
N ILE A 393 -5.10 11.90 -16.17
CA ILE A 393 -4.19 12.55 -17.12
C ILE A 393 -4.96 13.09 -18.33
N GLU A 394 -5.88 12.31 -18.86
CA GLU A 394 -6.74 12.73 -19.98
C GLU A 394 -7.58 13.96 -19.63
N LYS A 395 -8.24 13.96 -18.46
CA LYS A 395 -8.98 15.11 -17.97
C LYS A 395 -8.10 16.34 -17.77
N PHE A 396 -6.90 16.16 -17.22
CA PHE A 396 -5.95 17.26 -16.99
C PHE A 396 -5.50 17.90 -18.31
N ILE A 397 -5.10 17.11 -19.32
CA ILE A 397 -4.61 17.62 -20.60
C ILE A 397 -5.72 18.30 -21.39
N ASN A 398 -6.96 17.77 -21.33
CA ASN A 398 -8.10 18.28 -22.07
C ASN A 398 -8.83 19.44 -21.37
N ASP A 399 -8.44 19.78 -20.13
CA ASP A 399 -8.99 20.96 -19.46
C ASP A 399 -8.66 22.24 -20.24
N SER A 400 -9.61 23.14 -20.38
CA SER A 400 -9.49 24.39 -21.15
C SER A 400 -8.31 25.28 -20.69
N LYS A 401 -7.91 25.18 -19.42
CA LYS A 401 -6.77 25.90 -18.84
C LYS A 401 -5.43 25.29 -19.19
N ASN A 402 -5.40 23.98 -19.52
CA ASN A 402 -4.19 23.17 -19.71
C ASN A 402 -3.96 22.78 -21.17
N VAL A 403 -5.00 22.85 -21.99
CA VAL A 403 -4.92 22.50 -23.42
C VAL A 403 -3.80 23.28 -24.10
N ASN A 404 -2.95 22.60 -24.83
CA ASN A 404 -1.73 23.14 -25.47
C ASN A 404 -0.64 23.66 -24.52
N LYS A 405 -0.79 23.49 -23.20
CA LYS A 405 0.28 23.83 -22.23
C LYS A 405 1.10 22.63 -21.78
N TYR A 406 0.51 21.45 -21.82
CA TYR A 406 1.16 20.20 -21.41
C TYR A 406 1.06 19.16 -22.51
N LYS A 407 2.11 18.35 -22.64
CA LYS A 407 2.13 17.16 -23.53
C LYS A 407 2.51 15.95 -22.69
N LEU A 408 1.81 14.83 -22.92
CA LEU A 408 2.17 13.54 -22.36
C LEU A 408 3.46 13.03 -23.01
N VAL A 409 4.48 12.78 -22.21
CA VAL A 409 5.76 12.20 -22.66
C VAL A 409 5.67 10.68 -22.61
N THR A 410 5.24 10.15 -21.47
CA THR A 410 5.05 8.70 -21.26
C THR A 410 4.05 8.44 -20.15
N GLN A 411 3.42 7.28 -20.19
CA GLN A 411 2.61 6.77 -19.08
C GLN A 411 2.68 5.25 -19.06
N LYS A 412 2.56 4.66 -17.88
CA LYS A 412 2.58 3.22 -17.70
C LYS A 412 1.74 2.77 -16.52
N THR A 413 1.00 1.69 -16.69
CA THR A 413 0.39 0.93 -15.60
C THR A 413 1.24 -0.32 -15.36
N ILE A 414 1.82 -0.43 -14.16
CA ILE A 414 2.50 -1.64 -13.69
C ILE A 414 1.45 -2.46 -12.94
N LEU A 415 1.19 -3.68 -13.39
CA LEU A 415 0.24 -4.57 -12.73
C LEU A 415 0.95 -5.39 -11.64
N PRO A 416 0.26 -5.78 -10.55
CA PRO A 416 0.87 -6.54 -9.45
C PRO A 416 0.99 -8.05 -9.78
N ILE A 417 1.39 -8.37 -11.00
CA ILE A 417 1.55 -9.73 -11.55
C ILE A 417 2.93 -9.88 -12.15
N ILE A 418 3.35 -11.12 -12.41
CA ILE A 418 4.58 -11.37 -13.18
C ILE A 418 4.25 -11.25 -14.66
N ASP A 419 4.83 -10.26 -15.33
CA ASP A 419 4.75 -10.05 -16.77
C ASP A 419 6.05 -9.41 -17.29
N GLU A 420 6.10 -9.06 -18.57
CA GLU A 420 7.25 -8.39 -19.23
C GLU A 420 7.64 -7.06 -18.57
N ASN A 421 6.68 -6.38 -17.94
CA ASN A 421 6.86 -5.10 -17.27
C ASN A 421 7.18 -5.24 -15.78
N ASN A 422 6.89 -6.39 -15.18
CA ASN A 422 6.99 -6.62 -13.75
C ASN A 422 7.50 -8.02 -13.40
N LYS A 423 8.71 -8.36 -13.80
CA LYS A 423 9.34 -9.68 -13.60
C LYS A 423 9.41 -10.15 -12.15
N TYR A 424 9.40 -9.22 -11.20
CA TYR A 424 9.51 -9.49 -9.77
C TYR A 424 8.20 -9.34 -9.01
N ALA A 425 7.07 -9.23 -9.70
CA ALA A 425 5.77 -9.04 -9.09
C ALA A 425 5.79 -7.94 -8.01
N SER A 426 6.27 -6.75 -8.34
CA SER A 426 6.16 -5.56 -7.48
C SER A 426 4.70 -5.15 -7.30
N ASP A 427 4.42 -4.16 -6.46
CA ASP A 427 3.09 -3.60 -6.33
C ASP A 427 2.57 -3.03 -7.66
N GLY A 428 1.25 -2.97 -7.76
CA GLY A 428 0.60 -2.26 -8.85
C GLY A 428 0.74 -0.74 -8.69
N LEU A 429 1.01 -0.05 -9.80
CA LEU A 429 1.22 1.39 -9.80
C LEU A 429 0.93 1.96 -11.18
N TYR A 430 0.41 3.17 -11.22
CA TYR A 430 0.38 3.96 -12.44
C TYR A 430 1.27 5.19 -12.28
N TYR A 431 2.01 5.54 -13.36
CA TYR A 431 2.72 6.82 -13.46
C TYR A 431 2.56 7.43 -14.85
N ALA A 432 2.66 8.75 -14.90
CA ALA A 432 2.70 9.51 -16.15
C ALA A 432 3.66 10.69 -16.01
N ILE A 433 4.40 10.98 -17.08
CA ILE A 433 5.29 12.13 -17.19
C ILE A 433 4.74 13.06 -18.25
N LEU A 434 4.52 14.30 -17.88
CA LEU A 434 4.06 15.39 -18.74
C LEU A 434 5.19 16.42 -18.86
N VAL A 435 5.32 17.03 -20.03
CA VAL A 435 6.20 18.19 -20.22
C VAL A 435 5.36 19.44 -20.38
N ARG A 436 5.76 20.51 -19.68
CA ARG A 436 5.16 21.82 -19.86
C ARG A 436 5.74 22.48 -21.11
N VAL A 437 4.89 22.86 -22.08
CA VAL A 437 5.30 23.45 -23.37
C VAL A 437 5.00 24.94 -23.48
N LYS A 438 4.18 25.46 -22.55
CA LYS A 438 3.86 26.90 -22.44
C LYS A 438 3.68 27.31 -20.98
#